data_734791e7aa4189f197da24f08816ba97
#
_entry.id   734791e7aa4189f197da24f08816ba97
#
_cell.length_a   1.000
_cell.length_b   1.000
_cell.length_c   1.000
_cell.angle_alpha   90.00
_cell.angle_beta   90.00
_cell.angle_gamma   90.00
#
_symmetry.space_group_name_H-M   'P 1'
#
loop_
_entity.id
_entity.type
_entity.pdbx_description
1 polymer ?
#
loop_
_entity_poly.entity_id
_entity_poly.type
_entity_poly.pdbx_seq_one_letter_code
_entity_poly.pdbx_strand_id
1 'polypeptide(L)'
;MSKKTYVGAHDLTPIQFKDLSVILGQKIILDKINCKIKSNSITAVLGPNGAGKSIFLQTINGLFSIQSGRLNFNLMEINQEIRKQQAMVFQNPVLLRRTVIANLQFISNLRNKESNRLLKKILSKVGLEGYEKKPARLLSGGEKQRLSMARALIINPNLLLLDEPTANLDPYSLKLIEDLVLEENSIGKTIIFTTHDMSQAKRLATDVIFLNKGKVLEQTISKTFFKSPKTLEAQK
;
A
#
# COMPACT_ATOMS: atom_id res chain seq x y z
N MET A 1 20.14 26.38 -17.29
CA MET A 1 18.72 26.03 -17.07
C MET A 1 18.58 24.52 -17.11
N SER A 2 18.61 23.88 -15.97
CA SER A 2 18.49 22.42 -15.85
C SER A 2 17.03 22.02 -16.03
N LYS A 3 16.73 21.23 -17.06
CA LYS A 3 15.42 20.63 -17.26
C LYS A 3 15.15 19.67 -16.09
N LYS A 4 14.25 20.04 -15.17
CA LYS A 4 13.67 19.09 -14.23
C LYS A 4 12.88 18.06 -15.04
N THR A 5 13.49 16.92 -15.29
CA THR A 5 12.81 15.75 -15.84
C THR A 5 11.82 15.30 -14.77
N TYR A 6 10.53 15.46 -15.01
CA TYR A 6 9.49 14.82 -14.19
C TYR A 6 9.63 13.31 -14.43
N VAL A 7 10.01 12.59 -13.40
CA VAL A 7 10.03 11.13 -13.40
C VAL A 7 8.58 10.66 -13.62
N GLY A 8 8.31 9.99 -14.71
CA GLY A 8 6.96 9.53 -15.09
C GLY A 8 6.45 8.40 -14.17
N ALA A 9 5.15 8.10 -14.25
CA ALA A 9 4.48 7.10 -13.42
C ALA A 9 5.13 5.69 -13.44
N HIS A 10 5.89 5.38 -14.48
CA HIS A 10 6.55 4.08 -14.68
C HIS A 10 7.95 3.96 -14.05
N ASP A 11 8.50 5.04 -13.51
CA ASP A 11 9.92 5.07 -13.12
C ASP A 11 10.21 4.47 -11.73
N LEU A 12 9.18 4.18 -10.91
CA LEU A 12 9.36 3.51 -9.61
C LEU A 12 9.48 1.99 -9.72
N THR A 13 9.05 1.42 -10.81
CA THR A 13 8.97 -0.04 -10.97
C THR A 13 9.78 -0.52 -12.18
N PRO A 14 10.32 -1.74 -12.13
CA PRO A 14 10.11 -2.77 -11.09
C PRO A 14 10.78 -2.42 -9.76
N ILE A 15 10.17 -2.86 -8.64
CA ILE A 15 10.82 -2.80 -7.33
C ILE A 15 11.53 -4.13 -7.11
N GLN A 16 12.83 -4.09 -6.82
CA GLN A 16 13.67 -5.28 -6.67
C GLN A 16 14.28 -5.36 -5.27
N PHE A 17 14.15 -6.53 -4.68
CA PHE A 17 14.77 -6.89 -3.40
C PHE A 17 15.89 -7.88 -3.66
N LYS A 18 17.09 -7.61 -3.14
CA LYS A 18 18.24 -8.50 -3.23
C LYS A 18 18.85 -8.69 -1.86
N ASP A 19 18.72 -9.90 -1.31
CA ASP A 19 19.23 -10.34 0.00
C ASP A 19 18.92 -9.35 1.13
N LEU A 20 17.74 -8.71 1.05
CA LEU A 20 17.34 -7.65 1.97
C LEU A 20 16.98 -8.22 3.33
N SER A 21 17.63 -7.68 4.39
CA SER A 21 17.28 -8.03 5.76
C SER A 21 16.99 -6.79 6.60
N VAL A 22 16.01 -6.95 7.50
CA VAL A 22 15.58 -5.93 8.47
C VAL A 22 15.62 -6.53 9.86
N ILE A 23 16.31 -5.85 10.78
CA ILE A 23 16.47 -6.25 12.18
C ILE A 23 15.80 -5.18 13.05
N LEU A 24 15.00 -5.60 14.02
CA LEU A 24 14.40 -4.74 15.03
C LEU A 24 14.86 -5.21 16.42
N GLY A 25 15.64 -4.38 17.09
CA GLY A 25 16.34 -4.79 18.30
C GLY A 25 17.34 -5.92 18.01
N GLN A 26 17.11 -7.08 18.63
CA GLN A 26 17.95 -8.28 18.40
C GLN A 26 17.28 -9.31 17.47
N LYS A 27 16.07 -8.99 16.92
CA LYS A 27 15.30 -9.95 16.16
C LYS A 27 15.35 -9.62 14.66
N ILE A 28 15.73 -10.62 13.85
CA ILE A 28 15.59 -10.55 12.40
C ILE A 28 14.10 -10.68 12.06
N ILE A 29 13.53 -9.66 11.43
CA ILE A 29 12.11 -9.62 11.03
C ILE A 29 11.97 -9.98 9.56
N LEU A 30 12.85 -9.48 8.71
CA LEU A 30 12.97 -9.89 7.31
C LEU A 30 14.37 -10.46 7.10
N ASP A 31 14.45 -11.65 6.51
CA ASP A 31 15.68 -12.39 6.36
C ASP A 31 15.95 -12.73 4.89
N LYS A 32 16.94 -12.06 4.29
CA LYS A 32 17.42 -12.27 2.91
C LYS A 32 16.29 -12.31 1.89
N ILE A 33 15.41 -11.32 1.95
CA ILE A 33 14.31 -11.18 1.01
C ILE A 33 14.84 -11.02 -0.40
N ASN A 34 14.37 -11.89 -1.30
CA ASN A 34 14.61 -11.84 -2.74
C ASN A 34 13.27 -11.91 -3.44
N CYS A 35 12.83 -10.82 -4.06
CA CYS A 35 11.61 -10.76 -4.84
C CYS A 35 11.60 -9.55 -5.77
N LYS A 36 10.62 -9.51 -6.69
CA LYS A 36 10.44 -8.43 -7.66
C LYS A 36 8.97 -8.08 -7.79
N ILE A 37 8.64 -6.80 -7.67
CA ILE A 37 7.29 -6.27 -7.91
C ILE A 37 7.25 -5.63 -9.28
N LYS A 38 6.29 -6.05 -10.09
CA LYS A 38 6.12 -5.59 -11.47
C LYS A 38 5.40 -4.24 -11.51
N SER A 39 5.62 -3.51 -12.60
CA SER A 39 4.84 -2.32 -12.93
C SER A 39 3.36 -2.66 -13.13
N ASN A 40 2.48 -1.76 -12.74
CA ASN A 40 1.02 -1.87 -12.94
C ASN A 40 0.42 -3.16 -12.40
N SER A 41 1.09 -3.80 -11.40
CA SER A 41 0.58 -5.00 -10.74
C SER A 41 -0.21 -4.65 -9.49
N ILE A 42 -1.14 -5.53 -9.13
CA ILE A 42 -1.70 -5.61 -7.78
C ILE A 42 -1.05 -6.82 -7.12
N THR A 43 -0.09 -6.58 -6.23
CA THR A 43 0.66 -7.64 -5.55
C THR A 43 0.10 -7.87 -4.16
N ALA A 44 -0.44 -9.06 -3.89
CA ALA A 44 -0.82 -9.48 -2.55
C ALA A 44 0.38 -10.07 -1.80
N VAL A 45 0.65 -9.55 -0.61
CA VAL A 45 1.61 -10.14 0.33
C VAL A 45 0.83 -10.95 1.35
N LEU A 46 0.89 -12.27 1.21
CA LEU A 46 0.18 -13.25 2.02
C LEU A 46 1.11 -13.88 3.07
N GLY A 47 0.53 -14.46 4.08
CA GLY A 47 1.25 -15.20 5.12
C GLY A 47 0.60 -15.06 6.50
N PRO A 48 0.99 -15.91 7.47
CA PRO A 48 0.42 -15.90 8.81
C PRO A 48 0.71 -14.59 9.56
N ASN A 49 0.02 -14.42 10.68
CA ASN A 49 0.31 -13.30 11.59
C ASN A 49 1.74 -13.42 12.12
N GLY A 50 2.43 -12.28 12.19
CA GLY A 50 3.85 -12.26 12.58
C GLY A 50 4.84 -12.69 11.48
N ALA A 51 4.39 -12.96 10.25
CA ALA A 51 5.28 -13.31 9.13
C ALA A 51 6.20 -12.17 8.68
N GLY A 52 5.91 -10.90 9.06
CA GLY A 52 6.68 -9.73 8.67
C GLY A 52 6.00 -8.87 7.59
N LYS A 53 4.73 -9.13 7.23
CA LYS A 53 4.01 -8.45 6.14
C LYS A 53 4.00 -6.92 6.26
N SER A 54 3.61 -6.40 7.42
CA SER A 54 3.59 -4.93 7.67
C SER A 54 4.98 -4.32 7.59
N ILE A 55 6.00 -5.00 8.15
CA ILE A 55 7.38 -4.53 8.08
C ILE A 55 7.89 -4.54 6.63
N PHE A 56 7.50 -5.54 5.84
CA PHE A 56 7.81 -5.58 4.41
C PHE A 56 7.27 -4.34 3.68
N LEU A 57 5.98 -3.98 3.86
CA LEU A 57 5.41 -2.76 3.27
C LEU A 57 6.09 -1.49 3.79
N GLN A 58 6.32 -1.41 5.09
CA GLN A 58 6.93 -0.24 5.72
C GLN A 58 8.41 -0.07 5.30
N THR A 59 9.10 -1.17 5.00
CA THR A 59 10.45 -1.12 4.42
C THR A 59 10.43 -0.56 3.00
N ILE A 60 9.45 -0.94 2.16
CA ILE A 60 9.26 -0.34 0.82
C ILE A 60 9.01 1.17 0.95
N ASN A 61 8.21 1.58 1.93
CA ASN A 61 7.93 3.00 2.18
C ASN A 61 9.14 3.76 2.75
N GLY A 62 10.19 3.05 3.20
CA GLY A 62 11.39 3.63 3.79
C GLY A 62 11.22 4.06 5.24
N LEU A 63 10.25 3.47 5.96
CA LEU A 63 10.05 3.68 7.39
C LEU A 63 11.02 2.85 8.25
N PHE A 64 11.53 1.74 7.71
CA PHE A 64 12.57 0.93 8.36
C PHE A 64 13.87 0.94 7.56
N SER A 65 14.98 1.01 8.29
CA SER A 65 16.30 0.90 7.71
C SER A 65 16.62 -0.54 7.31
N ILE A 66 17.29 -0.70 6.19
CA ILE A 66 17.79 -1.98 5.68
C ILE A 66 19.17 -2.21 6.34
N GLN A 67 19.36 -3.36 7.01
CA GLN A 67 20.62 -3.72 7.64
C GLN A 67 21.57 -4.42 6.67
N SER A 68 21.04 -5.20 5.71
CA SER A 68 21.83 -5.80 4.64
C SER A 68 21.00 -5.98 3.39
N GLY A 69 21.68 -6.18 2.26
CA GLY A 69 21.03 -6.31 0.95
C GLY A 69 20.65 -4.97 0.34
N ARG A 70 19.73 -4.99 -0.64
CA ARG A 70 19.33 -3.80 -1.41
C ARG A 70 17.86 -3.79 -1.74
N LEU A 71 17.28 -2.59 -1.79
CA LEU A 71 15.95 -2.30 -2.30
C LEU A 71 16.06 -1.22 -3.39
N ASN A 72 15.78 -1.60 -4.61
CA ASN A 72 15.86 -0.70 -5.76
C ASN A 72 14.49 -0.45 -6.38
N PHE A 73 14.24 0.80 -6.71
CA PHE A 73 13.07 1.27 -7.47
C PHE A 73 13.56 1.63 -8.87
N ASN A 74 13.30 0.78 -9.86
CA ASN A 74 13.80 0.96 -11.23
C ASN A 74 15.29 1.34 -11.28
N LEU A 75 16.16 0.53 -10.64
CA LEU A 75 17.61 0.72 -10.49
C LEU A 75 18.04 1.84 -9.53
N MET A 76 17.13 2.62 -8.96
CA MET A 76 17.42 3.68 -8.00
C MET A 76 17.19 3.19 -6.56
N GLU A 77 18.05 3.58 -5.65
CA GLU A 77 17.80 3.40 -4.22
C GLU A 77 16.73 4.38 -3.71
N ILE A 78 16.07 4.03 -2.61
CA ILE A 78 15.03 4.88 -2.03
C ILE A 78 15.58 6.26 -1.68
N ASN A 79 14.89 7.30 -2.16
CA ASN A 79 15.23 8.69 -1.91
C ASN A 79 13.96 9.53 -1.67
N GLN A 80 14.10 10.82 -1.43
CA GLN A 80 12.97 11.69 -1.14
C GLN A 80 11.97 11.79 -2.31
N GLU A 81 12.44 11.78 -3.56
CA GLU A 81 11.56 11.87 -4.73
C GLU A 81 10.75 10.57 -4.92
N ILE A 82 11.36 9.41 -4.66
CA ILE A 82 10.67 8.12 -4.65
C ILE A 82 9.60 8.10 -3.54
N ARG A 83 9.94 8.57 -2.33
CA ARG A 83 8.98 8.64 -1.22
C ARG A 83 7.79 9.56 -1.50
N LYS A 84 7.99 10.66 -2.23
CA LYS A 84 6.92 11.57 -2.64
C LYS A 84 5.90 10.91 -3.59
N GLN A 85 6.30 9.89 -4.31
CA GLN A 85 5.46 9.15 -5.26
C GLN A 85 4.77 7.94 -4.62
N GLN A 86 4.96 7.71 -3.33
CA GLN A 86 4.35 6.63 -2.58
C GLN A 86 3.29 7.15 -1.62
N ALA A 87 2.27 6.33 -1.38
CA ALA A 87 1.35 6.52 -0.27
C ALA A 87 1.16 5.19 0.47
N MET A 88 1.01 5.27 1.79
CA MET A 88 0.73 4.10 2.62
C MET A 88 -0.54 4.30 3.43
N VAL A 89 -1.38 3.28 3.44
CA VAL A 89 -2.56 3.16 4.29
C VAL A 89 -2.27 2.06 5.30
N PHE A 90 -2.32 2.42 6.58
CA PHE A 90 -2.07 1.48 7.68
C PHE A 90 -3.34 0.74 8.07
N GLN A 91 -3.18 -0.45 8.64
CA GLN A 91 -4.27 -1.26 9.19
C GLN A 91 -5.12 -0.48 10.20
N ASN A 92 -4.47 0.26 11.10
CA ASN A 92 -5.13 1.14 12.06
C ASN A 92 -4.91 2.60 11.64
N PRO A 93 -5.92 3.26 11.04
CA PRO A 93 -5.76 4.61 10.53
C PRO A 93 -5.57 5.64 11.64
N VAL A 94 -4.48 6.40 11.58
CA VAL A 94 -4.23 7.55 12.44
C VAL A 94 -4.71 8.82 11.74
N LEU A 95 -5.77 9.42 12.29
CA LEU A 95 -6.39 10.64 11.76
C LEU A 95 -6.10 11.83 12.66
N LEU A 96 -6.01 13.01 12.07
CA LEU A 96 -5.92 14.26 12.83
C LEU A 96 -7.24 14.50 13.59
N ARG A 97 -7.14 15.03 14.81
CA ARG A 97 -8.31 15.46 15.62
C ARG A 97 -8.96 16.72 15.05
N ARG A 98 -9.35 16.67 13.77
CA ARG A 98 -9.95 17.74 12.98
C ARG A 98 -11.15 17.19 12.22
N THR A 99 -11.80 18.03 11.42
CA THR A 99 -12.87 17.61 10.52
C THR A 99 -12.34 16.71 9.40
N VAL A 100 -13.24 15.99 8.73
CA VAL A 100 -12.94 15.14 7.57
C VAL A 100 -12.20 15.94 6.50
N ILE A 101 -12.76 17.09 6.10
CA ILE A 101 -12.14 17.95 5.07
C ILE A 101 -10.77 18.46 5.51
N ALA A 102 -10.60 18.85 6.78
CA ALA A 102 -9.32 19.35 7.29
C ALA A 102 -8.22 18.28 7.33
N ASN A 103 -8.59 17.00 7.43
CA ASN A 103 -7.64 15.88 7.26
C ASN A 103 -7.10 15.79 5.84
N LEU A 104 -7.91 16.06 4.82
CA LEU A 104 -7.48 16.09 3.42
C LEU A 104 -6.70 17.36 3.09
N GLN A 105 -7.19 18.53 3.54
CA GLN A 105 -6.51 19.81 3.35
C GLN A 105 -5.08 19.78 3.86
N PHE A 106 -4.85 19.19 5.03
CA PHE A 106 -3.51 19.06 5.60
C PHE A 106 -2.54 18.36 4.64
N ILE A 107 -2.95 17.24 4.04
CA ILE A 107 -2.11 16.49 3.10
C ILE A 107 -1.97 17.24 1.77
N SER A 108 -3.06 17.83 1.27
CA SER A 108 -3.08 18.60 0.03
C SER A 108 -2.11 19.79 0.09
N ASN A 109 -2.11 20.52 1.21
CA ASN A 109 -1.24 21.68 1.42
C ASN A 109 0.24 21.28 1.46
N LEU A 110 0.59 20.15 2.10
CA LEU A 110 1.96 19.62 2.08
C LEU A 110 2.47 19.30 0.67
N ARG A 111 1.59 19.17 -0.30
CA ARG A 111 1.89 18.83 -1.70
C ARG A 111 1.60 19.98 -2.67
N ASN A 112 1.28 21.19 -2.17
CA ASN A 112 0.89 22.36 -2.98
C ASN A 112 -0.21 22.03 -4.00
N LYS A 113 -1.18 21.17 -3.62
CA LYS A 113 -2.30 20.73 -4.46
C LYS A 113 -3.63 21.27 -3.94
N GLU A 114 -3.68 22.56 -3.61
CA GLU A 114 -4.89 23.19 -3.10
C GLU A 114 -5.98 23.30 -4.18
N SER A 115 -7.05 22.54 -4.01
CA SER A 115 -8.27 22.70 -4.79
C SER A 115 -9.45 22.09 -4.04
N ASN A 116 -10.38 22.95 -3.62
CA ASN A 116 -11.63 22.50 -2.99
C ASN A 116 -12.42 21.52 -3.88
N ARG A 117 -12.32 21.68 -5.21
CA ARG A 117 -12.94 20.75 -6.17
C ARG A 117 -12.31 19.36 -6.08
N LEU A 118 -10.97 19.27 -5.98
CA LEU A 118 -10.26 18.00 -5.82
C LEU A 118 -10.64 17.33 -4.50
N LEU A 119 -10.68 18.07 -3.39
CA LEU A 119 -11.05 17.55 -2.07
C LEU A 119 -12.45 16.92 -2.09
N LYS A 120 -13.44 17.63 -2.65
CA LYS A 120 -14.82 17.11 -2.79
C LYS A 120 -14.88 15.87 -3.67
N LYS A 121 -14.18 15.88 -4.82
CA LYS A 121 -14.10 14.72 -5.72
C LYS A 121 -13.55 13.48 -5.00
N ILE A 122 -12.49 13.63 -4.21
CA ILE A 122 -11.91 12.52 -3.46
C ILE A 122 -12.84 12.04 -2.35
N LEU A 123 -13.54 12.95 -1.64
CA LEU A 123 -14.52 12.55 -0.62
C LEU A 123 -15.67 11.77 -1.23
N SER A 124 -16.22 12.23 -2.37
CA SER A 124 -17.25 11.49 -3.09
C SER A 124 -16.75 10.11 -3.53
N LYS A 125 -15.52 10.03 -4.07
CA LYS A 125 -14.89 8.78 -4.50
C LYS A 125 -14.77 7.73 -3.39
N VAL A 126 -14.53 8.16 -2.15
CA VAL A 126 -14.44 7.25 -0.99
C VAL A 126 -15.76 7.13 -0.21
N GLY A 127 -16.88 7.63 -0.74
CA GLY A 127 -18.20 7.55 -0.11
C GLY A 127 -18.29 8.35 1.21
N LEU A 128 -17.63 9.50 1.28
CA LEU A 128 -17.67 10.44 2.41
C LEU A 128 -18.20 11.83 2.00
N GLU A 129 -18.96 11.92 0.91
CA GLU A 129 -19.67 13.13 0.51
C GLU A 129 -20.67 13.54 1.60
N GLY A 130 -20.74 14.85 1.91
CA GLY A 130 -21.57 15.37 3.00
C GLY A 130 -20.95 15.28 4.39
N TYR A 131 -19.77 14.61 4.53
CA TYR A 131 -19.08 14.47 5.82
C TYR A 131 -18.01 15.55 6.06
N GLU A 132 -17.87 16.51 5.20
CA GLU A 132 -16.78 17.50 5.19
C GLU A 132 -16.53 18.13 6.55
N LYS A 133 -17.61 18.55 7.23
CA LYS A 133 -17.56 19.23 8.54
C LYS A 133 -17.59 18.27 9.73
N LYS A 134 -17.85 16.96 9.50
CA LYS A 134 -17.92 15.96 10.59
C LYS A 134 -16.54 15.81 11.24
N PRO A 135 -16.44 15.82 12.58
CA PRO A 135 -15.19 15.52 13.28
C PRO A 135 -14.72 14.09 12.98
N ALA A 136 -13.47 13.91 12.52
CA ALA A 136 -12.96 12.60 12.12
C ALA A 136 -12.96 11.56 13.26
N ARG A 137 -12.90 12.00 14.52
CA ARG A 137 -13.01 11.12 15.69
C ARG A 137 -14.36 10.40 15.80
N LEU A 138 -15.43 10.99 15.24
CA LEU A 138 -16.80 10.45 15.28
C LEU A 138 -17.11 9.51 14.10
N LEU A 139 -16.14 9.24 13.24
CA LEU A 139 -16.27 8.29 12.15
C LEU A 139 -16.26 6.85 12.68
N SER A 140 -17.04 5.98 12.04
CA SER A 140 -16.95 4.52 12.24
C SER A 140 -15.59 3.97 11.79
N GLY A 141 -15.28 2.72 12.08
CA GLY A 141 -14.06 2.06 11.63
C GLY A 141 -13.91 2.09 10.10
N GLY A 142 -14.95 1.71 9.37
CA GLY A 142 -14.97 1.75 7.91
C GLY A 142 -14.86 3.16 7.35
N GLU A 143 -15.56 4.16 7.93
CA GLU A 143 -15.43 5.57 7.54
C GLU A 143 -14.01 6.11 7.77
N LYS A 144 -13.35 5.73 8.89
CA LYS A 144 -11.95 6.10 9.16
C LYS A 144 -10.99 5.51 8.13
N GLN A 145 -11.19 4.24 7.76
CA GLN A 145 -10.37 3.58 6.76
C GLN A 145 -10.56 4.24 5.38
N ARG A 146 -11.80 4.56 5.00
CA ARG A 146 -12.11 5.28 3.77
C ARG A 146 -11.49 6.70 3.74
N LEU A 147 -11.49 7.40 4.88
CA LEU A 147 -10.79 8.70 4.98
C LEU A 147 -9.27 8.53 4.89
N SER A 148 -8.70 7.46 5.44
CA SER A 148 -7.27 7.14 5.28
C SER A 148 -6.91 6.87 3.82
N MET A 149 -7.76 6.12 3.10
CA MET A 149 -7.63 5.93 1.66
C MET A 149 -7.70 7.26 0.89
N ALA A 150 -8.67 8.13 1.22
CA ALA A 150 -8.77 9.46 0.62
C ALA A 150 -7.49 10.29 0.80
N ARG A 151 -6.88 10.25 2.00
CA ARG A 151 -5.61 10.92 2.28
C ARG A 151 -4.45 10.36 1.45
N ALA A 152 -4.46 9.06 1.17
CA ALA A 152 -3.47 8.44 0.29
C ALA A 152 -3.69 8.82 -1.18
N LEU A 153 -4.93 8.85 -1.65
CA LEU A 153 -5.26 9.12 -3.05
C LEU A 153 -5.08 10.59 -3.45
N ILE A 154 -5.24 11.54 -2.52
CA ILE A 154 -5.18 12.98 -2.84
C ILE A 154 -3.81 13.42 -3.36
N ILE A 155 -2.74 12.73 -2.97
CA ILE A 155 -1.40 13.00 -3.47
C ILE A 155 -1.13 12.40 -4.85
N ASN A 156 -2.07 11.58 -5.36
CA ASN A 156 -1.96 10.86 -6.63
C ASN A 156 -0.66 10.05 -6.73
N PRO A 157 -0.46 9.05 -5.85
CA PRO A 157 0.79 8.29 -5.81
C PRO A 157 0.90 7.34 -7.02
N ASN A 158 2.13 7.00 -7.42
CA ASN A 158 2.41 5.96 -8.41
C ASN A 158 2.47 4.57 -7.77
N LEU A 159 2.80 4.51 -6.48
CA LEU A 159 2.84 3.31 -5.67
C LEU A 159 1.95 3.45 -4.44
N LEU A 160 0.97 2.56 -4.32
CA LEU A 160 0.05 2.50 -3.19
C LEU A 160 0.32 1.26 -2.35
N LEU A 161 0.63 1.47 -1.08
CA LEU A 161 0.93 0.43 -0.09
C LEU A 161 -0.24 0.34 0.89
N LEU A 162 -0.86 -0.83 1.02
CA LEU A 162 -2.07 -1.04 1.81
C LEU A 162 -1.84 -2.15 2.83
N ASP A 163 -1.74 -1.80 4.10
CA ASP A 163 -1.55 -2.78 5.17
C ASP A 163 -2.90 -3.20 5.73
N GLU A 164 -3.34 -4.42 5.39
CA GLU A 164 -4.66 -5.00 5.74
C GLU A 164 -5.82 -4.00 5.59
N PRO A 165 -6.02 -3.40 4.39
CA PRO A 165 -6.88 -2.22 4.22
C PRO A 165 -8.36 -2.47 4.49
N THR A 166 -8.78 -3.73 4.57
CA THR A 166 -10.19 -4.13 4.73
C THR A 166 -10.45 -4.94 5.99
N ALA A 167 -9.44 -5.08 6.88
CA ALA A 167 -9.60 -5.82 8.12
C ALA A 167 -10.71 -5.21 9.00
N ASN A 168 -11.63 -6.07 9.47
CA ASN A 168 -12.73 -5.71 10.36
C ASN A 168 -13.69 -4.63 9.82
N LEU A 169 -13.82 -4.52 8.50
CA LEU A 169 -14.75 -3.59 7.85
C LEU A 169 -16.12 -4.24 7.60
N ASP A 170 -17.13 -3.38 7.57
CA ASP A 170 -18.44 -3.74 7.05
C ASP A 170 -18.38 -4.06 5.55
N PRO A 171 -19.34 -4.87 5.01
CA PRO A 171 -19.31 -5.30 3.61
C PRO A 171 -19.31 -4.14 2.60
N TYR A 172 -19.97 -3.03 2.91
CA TYR A 172 -20.00 -1.84 2.04
C TYR A 172 -18.63 -1.19 1.96
N SER A 173 -17.99 -0.91 3.11
CA SER A 173 -16.66 -0.29 3.16
C SER A 173 -15.59 -1.20 2.54
N LEU A 174 -15.68 -2.53 2.75
CA LEU A 174 -14.81 -3.51 2.12
C LEU A 174 -14.92 -3.41 0.59
N LYS A 175 -16.13 -3.54 0.05
CA LYS A 175 -16.38 -3.51 -1.40
C LYS A 175 -15.87 -2.20 -2.02
N LEU A 176 -16.15 -1.07 -1.39
CA LEU A 176 -15.72 0.24 -1.89
C LEU A 176 -14.19 0.34 -1.94
N ILE A 177 -13.47 -0.15 -0.92
CA ILE A 177 -11.99 -0.14 -0.93
C ILE A 177 -11.44 -1.07 -2.01
N GLU A 178 -12.04 -2.26 -2.21
CA GLU A 178 -11.65 -3.17 -3.30
C GLU A 178 -11.85 -2.53 -4.68
N ASP A 179 -12.98 -1.87 -4.89
CA ASP A 179 -13.27 -1.17 -6.16
C ASP A 179 -12.28 -0.01 -6.40
N LEU A 180 -11.91 0.74 -5.35
CA LEU A 180 -10.88 1.77 -5.43
C LEU A 180 -9.51 1.19 -5.81
N VAL A 181 -9.13 0.04 -5.26
CA VAL A 181 -7.88 -0.65 -5.62
C VAL A 181 -7.86 -1.00 -7.10
N LEU A 182 -8.95 -1.59 -7.62
CA LEU A 182 -9.05 -1.95 -9.03
C LEU A 182 -9.04 -0.71 -9.94
N GLU A 183 -9.77 0.33 -9.58
CA GLU A 183 -9.81 1.60 -10.33
C GLU A 183 -8.43 2.26 -10.38
N GLU A 184 -7.73 2.38 -9.24
CA GLU A 184 -6.39 2.99 -9.20
C GLU A 184 -5.37 2.18 -10.01
N ASN A 185 -5.46 0.85 -10.01
CA ASN A 185 -4.61 0.01 -10.84
C ASN A 185 -4.94 0.15 -12.34
N SER A 186 -6.21 0.26 -12.71
CA SER A 186 -6.64 0.41 -14.10
C SER A 186 -6.08 1.67 -14.78
N ILE A 187 -5.74 2.70 -14.00
CA ILE A 187 -5.09 3.92 -14.48
C ILE A 187 -3.54 3.87 -14.36
N GLY A 188 -2.98 2.68 -14.17
CA GLY A 188 -1.54 2.42 -14.28
C GLY A 188 -0.76 2.48 -12.95
N LYS A 189 -1.43 2.53 -11.79
CA LYS A 189 -0.72 2.51 -10.50
C LYS A 189 -0.31 1.11 -10.11
N THR A 190 0.85 1.00 -9.47
CA THR A 190 1.29 -0.23 -8.83
C THR A 190 0.76 -0.27 -7.40
N ILE A 191 0.17 -1.39 -7.00
CA ILE A 191 -0.45 -1.56 -5.69
C ILE A 191 0.14 -2.79 -5.01
N ILE A 192 0.50 -2.64 -3.74
CA ILE A 192 0.93 -3.75 -2.89
C ILE A 192 0.05 -3.74 -1.66
N PHE A 193 -0.59 -4.84 -1.38
CA PHE A 193 -1.41 -4.95 -0.17
C PHE A 193 -1.12 -6.22 0.61
N THR A 194 -1.24 -6.12 1.93
CA THR A 194 -1.21 -7.28 2.82
C THR A 194 -2.62 -7.72 3.14
N THR A 195 -2.83 -9.00 3.27
CA THR A 195 -4.07 -9.58 3.78
C THR A 195 -3.83 -10.99 4.30
N HIS A 196 -4.70 -11.43 5.18
CA HIS A 196 -4.85 -12.83 5.57
C HIS A 196 -6.09 -13.47 4.94
N ASP A 197 -6.91 -12.69 4.23
CA ASP A 197 -8.08 -13.19 3.48
C ASP A 197 -7.66 -13.66 2.07
N MET A 198 -7.61 -14.98 1.91
CA MET A 198 -7.29 -15.63 0.63
C MET A 198 -8.30 -15.32 -0.46
N SER A 199 -9.58 -15.13 -0.08
CA SER A 199 -10.64 -14.80 -1.04
C SER A 199 -10.45 -13.38 -1.60
N GLN A 200 -10.07 -12.43 -0.78
CA GLN A 200 -9.72 -11.07 -1.19
C GLN A 200 -8.51 -11.09 -2.13
N ALA A 201 -7.44 -11.77 -1.73
CA ALA A 201 -6.24 -11.88 -2.56
C ALA A 201 -6.55 -12.50 -3.93
N LYS A 202 -7.39 -13.54 -3.98
CA LYS A 202 -7.82 -14.20 -5.22
C LYS A 202 -8.63 -13.25 -6.13
N ARG A 203 -9.45 -12.35 -5.54
CA ARG A 203 -10.26 -11.39 -6.32
C ARG A 203 -9.44 -10.24 -6.89
N LEU A 204 -8.47 -9.73 -6.13
CA LEU A 204 -7.77 -8.49 -6.45
C LEU A 204 -6.40 -8.68 -7.08
N ALA A 205 -5.63 -9.68 -6.61
CA ALA A 205 -4.23 -9.74 -6.94
C ALA A 205 -3.94 -10.28 -8.35
N THR A 206 -3.00 -9.64 -9.04
CA THR A 206 -2.36 -10.17 -10.24
C THR A 206 -1.18 -11.08 -9.88
N ASP A 207 -0.45 -10.73 -8.83
CA ASP A 207 0.75 -11.41 -8.35
C ASP A 207 0.64 -11.65 -6.83
N VAL A 208 1.28 -12.72 -6.36
CA VAL A 208 1.32 -13.09 -4.94
C VAL A 208 2.76 -13.25 -4.49
N ILE A 209 3.06 -12.72 -3.31
CA ILE A 209 4.26 -13.00 -2.53
C ILE A 209 3.79 -13.67 -1.24
N PHE A 210 4.21 -14.92 -1.02
CA PHE A 210 3.92 -15.62 0.23
C PHE A 210 5.10 -15.49 1.19
N LEU A 211 4.85 -14.80 2.30
CA LEU A 211 5.84 -14.49 3.34
C LEU A 211 5.58 -15.36 4.57
N ASN A 212 6.61 -16.03 5.07
CA ASN A 212 6.55 -16.77 6.33
C ASN A 212 7.85 -16.62 7.11
N LYS A 213 7.74 -16.34 8.42
CA LYS A 213 8.89 -16.15 9.34
C LYS A 213 9.99 -15.25 8.76
N GLY A 214 9.58 -14.13 8.15
CA GLY A 214 10.48 -13.16 7.55
C GLY A 214 11.13 -13.55 6.22
N LYS A 215 10.70 -14.66 5.59
CA LYS A 215 11.25 -15.13 4.30
C LYS A 215 10.17 -15.18 3.23
N VAL A 216 10.52 -14.84 2.01
CA VAL A 216 9.67 -15.09 0.83
C VAL A 216 9.82 -16.56 0.46
N LEU A 217 8.77 -17.35 0.68
CA LEU A 217 8.76 -18.76 0.34
C LEU A 217 8.30 -19.01 -1.08
N GLU A 218 7.40 -18.17 -1.59
CA GLU A 218 6.89 -18.28 -2.95
C GLU A 218 6.57 -16.89 -3.52
N GLN A 219 6.87 -16.70 -4.81
CA GLN A 219 6.41 -15.56 -5.60
C GLN A 219 5.93 -16.08 -6.95
N THR A 220 4.67 -15.82 -7.29
CA THR A 220 4.07 -16.27 -8.54
C THR A 220 2.85 -15.42 -8.92
N ILE A 221 2.30 -15.65 -10.12
CA ILE A 221 1.03 -15.01 -10.50
C ILE A 221 -0.13 -15.61 -9.68
N SER A 222 -1.11 -14.77 -9.37
CA SER A 222 -2.26 -15.11 -8.52
C SER A 222 -2.97 -16.40 -8.97
N LYS A 223 -3.26 -16.52 -10.27
CA LYS A 223 -3.92 -17.73 -10.83
C LYS A 223 -3.15 -19.02 -10.53
N THR A 224 -1.83 -18.98 -10.61
CA THR A 224 -0.98 -20.15 -10.33
C THR A 224 -0.95 -20.46 -8.85
N PHE A 225 -0.78 -19.42 -8.01
CA PHE A 225 -0.76 -19.59 -6.55
C PHE A 225 -2.03 -20.29 -6.04
N PHE A 226 -3.21 -19.79 -6.41
CA PHE A 226 -4.48 -20.34 -5.94
C PHE A 226 -4.89 -21.66 -6.58
N LYS A 227 -4.25 -22.07 -7.69
CA LYS A 227 -4.49 -23.38 -8.31
C LYS A 227 -3.58 -24.47 -7.73
N SER A 228 -2.32 -24.14 -7.50
CA SER A 228 -1.29 -25.10 -7.08
C SER A 228 -0.18 -24.38 -6.32
N PRO A 229 -0.38 -24.06 -5.03
CA PRO A 229 0.67 -23.48 -4.20
C PRO A 229 1.82 -24.48 -4.04
N LYS A 230 3.06 -23.99 -4.15
CA LYS A 230 4.25 -24.86 -4.20
C LYS A 230 4.76 -25.26 -2.81
N THR A 231 4.47 -24.45 -1.79
CA THR A 231 4.98 -24.68 -0.44
C THR A 231 3.91 -25.30 0.46
N LEU A 232 4.31 -26.20 1.36
CA LEU A 232 3.41 -26.83 2.32
C LEU A 232 2.70 -25.80 3.21
N GLU A 233 3.39 -24.70 3.54
CA GLU A 233 2.86 -23.60 4.33
C GLU A 233 1.77 -22.82 3.59
N ALA A 234 1.88 -22.71 2.27
CA ALA A 234 0.88 -22.02 1.44
C ALA A 234 -0.32 -22.94 1.09
N GLN A 235 -0.20 -24.26 1.31
CA GLN A 235 -1.27 -25.24 1.09
C GLN A 235 -2.21 -25.39 2.29
N LYS A 236 -1.80 -24.91 3.47
CA LYS A 236 -2.58 -24.90 4.72
C LYS A 236 -3.44 -23.67 4.84
#